data_a1df48eac7523847a47dea7b6170b052
#
_entry.id   a1df48eac7523847a47dea7b6170b052
#
_cell.length_a   1.000
_cell.length_b   1.000
_cell.length_c   1.000
_cell.angle_alpha   90.00
_cell.angle_beta   90.00
_cell.angle_gamma   90.00
#
_symmetry.space_group_name_H-M   'P 1'
#
loop_
_entity.id
_entity.type
_entity.pdbx_description
1 polymer ?
#
loop_
_entity_poly.entity_id
_entity_poly.type
_entity_poly.pdbx_seq_one_letter_code
_entity_poly.pdbx_strand_id
1 'polypeptide(L)'
;MKKTETIELIKGTFTPDEAREILLQLLNSKINFHNLKNWSSRERFGKPNADSEQRLIKLEESRKKVERLISTSINEKKSLIINSSIEINIE
;
A
#
# COMPACT_ATOMS: atom_id res chain seq x y z
N MET A 1 3.95 -23.49 18.12
CA MET A 1 2.58 -23.45 17.63
C MET A 1 2.35 -22.16 16.83
N LYS A 2 1.84 -22.32 15.62
CA LYS A 2 1.53 -21.15 14.76
C LYS A 2 0.16 -20.62 15.11
N LYS A 3 0.04 -19.29 15.20
CA LYS A 3 -1.23 -18.61 15.33
C LYS A 3 -1.44 -17.71 14.13
N THR A 4 -2.66 -17.71 13.60
CA THR A 4 -3.04 -16.86 12.49
C THR A 4 -4.24 -16.03 12.89
N GLU A 5 -4.13 -14.72 12.71
CA GLU A 5 -5.22 -13.79 12.92
C GLU A 5 -5.45 -13.01 11.64
N THR A 6 -6.72 -12.79 11.31
CA THR A 6 -7.10 -11.96 10.18
C THR A 6 -7.85 -10.75 10.70
N ILE A 7 -7.40 -9.57 10.33
CA ILE A 7 -8.01 -8.31 10.75
C ILE A 7 -8.57 -7.61 9.53
N GLU A 8 -9.87 -7.31 9.57
CA GLU A 8 -10.50 -6.51 8.52
C GLU A 8 -10.07 -5.07 8.70
N LEU A 9 -9.38 -4.51 7.69
CA LEU A 9 -8.85 -3.17 7.77
C LEU A 9 -9.78 -2.14 7.13
N ILE A 10 -10.28 -2.43 5.94
CA ILE A 10 -11.17 -1.55 5.19
C ILE A 10 -12.30 -2.37 4.62
N LYS A 11 -13.52 -1.88 4.76
CA LYS A 11 -14.67 -2.51 4.10
C LYS A 11 -15.75 -1.47 3.92
N GLY A 12 -16.12 -1.22 2.68
CA GLY A 12 -17.22 -0.31 2.41
C GLY A 12 -17.22 0.27 1.01
N THR A 13 -18.12 1.19 0.81
CA THR A 13 -18.27 1.94 -0.43
C THR A 13 -17.81 3.37 -0.19
N PHE A 14 -16.95 3.87 -1.07
CA PHE A 14 -16.31 5.15 -0.89
C PHE A 14 -16.47 6.03 -2.12
N THR A 15 -16.54 7.34 -1.91
CA THR A 15 -16.43 8.28 -3.01
C THR A 15 -15.02 8.25 -3.57
N PRO A 16 -14.79 8.73 -4.81
CA PRO A 16 -13.43 8.78 -5.35
C PRO A 16 -12.44 9.54 -4.47
N ASP A 17 -12.85 10.65 -3.85
CA ASP A 17 -11.99 11.43 -2.98
C ASP A 17 -11.63 10.67 -1.70
N GLU A 18 -12.62 10.03 -1.08
CA GLU A 18 -12.39 9.20 0.10
C GLU A 18 -11.47 8.02 -0.21
N ALA A 19 -11.72 7.36 -1.33
CA ALA A 19 -10.90 6.23 -1.77
C ALA A 19 -9.46 6.65 -2.01
N ARG A 20 -9.26 7.80 -2.67
CA ARG A 20 -7.92 8.34 -2.92
C ARG A 20 -7.17 8.54 -1.61
N GLU A 21 -7.80 9.21 -0.66
CA GLU A 21 -7.18 9.51 0.63
C GLU A 21 -6.78 8.24 1.36
N ILE A 22 -7.70 7.28 1.48
CA ILE A 22 -7.44 6.03 2.20
C ILE A 22 -6.35 5.21 1.53
N LEU A 23 -6.46 4.99 0.22
CA LEU A 23 -5.55 4.11 -0.50
C LEU A 23 -4.16 4.71 -0.66
N LEU A 24 -4.07 6.01 -0.94
CA LEU A 24 -2.77 6.65 -1.08
C LEU A 24 -2.05 6.76 0.25
N GLN A 25 -2.76 6.97 1.37
CA GLN A 25 -2.13 6.96 2.69
C GLN A 25 -1.50 5.60 2.99
N LEU A 26 -2.21 4.52 2.70
CA LEU A 26 -1.68 3.17 2.92
C LEU A 26 -0.42 2.92 2.08
N LEU A 27 -0.48 3.26 0.79
CA LEU A 27 0.65 3.07 -0.11
C LEU A 27 1.84 3.94 0.27
N ASN A 28 1.59 5.21 0.58
CA ASN A 28 2.65 6.13 0.98
C ASN A 28 3.33 5.72 2.28
N SER A 29 2.58 5.19 3.24
CA SER A 29 3.16 4.66 4.47
C SER A 29 4.14 3.53 4.19
N LYS A 30 3.79 2.63 3.28
CA LYS A 30 4.68 1.53 2.88
C LYS A 30 5.88 2.03 2.10
N ILE A 31 5.69 2.98 1.21
CA ILE A 31 6.77 3.59 0.45
C ILE A 31 7.77 4.25 1.40
N ASN A 32 7.29 5.03 2.37
CA ASN A 32 8.14 5.67 3.36
C ASN A 32 8.93 4.66 4.19
N PHE A 33 8.28 3.58 4.59
CA PHE A 33 8.92 2.52 5.35
C PHE A 33 10.13 1.94 4.59
N HIS A 34 9.96 1.64 3.31
CA HIS A 34 11.04 1.08 2.51
C HIS A 34 12.11 2.11 2.16
N ASN A 35 11.75 3.38 2.00
CA ASN A 35 12.72 4.45 1.82
C ASN A 35 13.62 4.59 3.05
N LEU A 36 13.05 4.50 4.25
CA LEU A 36 13.83 4.54 5.49
C LEU A 36 14.75 3.32 5.61
N LYS A 37 14.29 2.15 5.21
CA LYS A 37 15.13 0.95 5.17
C LYS A 37 16.31 1.12 4.22
N ASN A 38 16.06 1.67 3.05
CA ASN A 38 17.13 1.93 2.08
C ASN A 38 18.14 2.93 2.60
N TRP A 39 17.67 4.01 3.20
CA TRP A 39 18.53 5.00 3.81
C TRP A 39 19.42 4.37 4.89
N SER A 40 18.83 3.62 5.80
CA SER A 40 19.55 2.95 6.87
C SER A 40 20.58 1.95 6.32
N SER A 41 20.23 1.21 5.28
CA SER A 41 21.12 0.27 4.64
C SER A 41 22.32 0.96 3.98
N ARG A 42 22.10 2.09 3.34
CA ARG A 42 23.18 2.90 2.73
C ARG A 42 24.14 3.44 3.79
N GLU A 43 23.61 3.88 4.92
CA GLU A 43 24.41 4.37 6.03
C GLU A 43 25.31 3.27 6.63
N ARG A 44 24.78 2.04 6.74
CA ARG A 44 25.51 0.93 7.36
C ARG A 44 26.40 0.16 6.39
N PHE A 45 25.95 -0.04 5.17
CA PHE A 45 26.61 -0.95 4.22
C PHE A 45 27.01 -0.28 2.91
N GLY A 46 26.72 1.01 2.74
CA GLY A 46 27.06 1.75 1.54
C GLY A 46 26.20 1.41 0.33
N LYS A 47 25.13 0.66 0.51
CA LYS A 47 24.25 0.27 -0.60
C LYS A 47 22.80 0.13 -0.11
N PRO A 48 21.81 0.31 -1.01
CA PRO A 48 20.42 0.17 -0.63
C PRO A 48 20.06 -1.28 -0.30
N ASN A 49 18.95 -1.45 0.42
CA ASN A 49 18.40 -2.76 0.72
C ASN A 49 17.71 -3.31 -0.53
N ALA A 50 18.19 -4.42 -1.08
CA ALA A 50 17.69 -4.98 -2.33
C ALA A 50 16.20 -5.37 -2.26
N ASP A 51 15.77 -5.93 -1.13
CA ASP A 51 14.36 -6.29 -0.95
C ASP A 51 13.47 -5.05 -0.93
N SER A 52 13.87 -4.00 -0.22
CA SER A 52 13.12 -2.75 -0.17
C SER A 52 13.06 -2.07 -1.52
N GLU A 53 14.09 -2.13 -2.33
CA GLU A 53 14.07 -1.56 -3.68
C GLU A 53 13.05 -2.25 -4.57
N GLN A 54 12.98 -3.58 -4.53
CA GLN A 54 11.98 -4.32 -5.30
C GLN A 54 10.56 -4.01 -4.83
N ARG A 55 10.37 -3.89 -3.52
CA ARG A 55 9.08 -3.53 -2.95
C ARG A 55 8.64 -2.14 -3.37
N LEU A 56 9.58 -1.18 -3.42
CA LEU A 56 9.27 0.18 -3.87
C LEU A 56 8.77 0.21 -5.31
N ILE A 57 9.38 -0.58 -6.19
CA ILE A 57 8.93 -0.66 -7.58
C ILE A 57 7.50 -1.17 -7.65
N LYS A 58 7.18 -2.22 -6.92
CA LYS A 58 5.83 -2.79 -6.89
C LYS A 58 4.82 -1.82 -6.30
N LEU A 59 5.20 -1.09 -5.26
CA LEU A 59 4.32 -0.11 -4.63
C LEU A 59 4.02 1.06 -5.56
N GLU A 60 5.00 1.52 -6.33
CA GLU A 60 4.78 2.56 -7.32
C GLU A 60 3.84 2.09 -8.43
N GLU A 61 3.97 0.84 -8.88
CA GLU A 61 3.04 0.26 -9.84
C GLU A 61 1.62 0.20 -9.27
N SER A 62 1.49 -0.21 -8.01
CA SER A 62 0.20 -0.25 -7.32
C SER A 62 -0.42 1.13 -7.21
N ARG A 63 0.39 2.15 -6.90
CA ARG A 63 -0.09 3.51 -6.80
C ARG A 63 -0.65 4.01 -8.15
N LYS A 64 0.03 3.70 -9.24
CA LYS A 64 -0.46 4.06 -10.58
C LYS A 64 -1.78 3.37 -10.91
N LYS A 65 -1.92 2.10 -10.52
CA LYS A 65 -3.18 1.37 -10.72
C LYS A 65 -4.32 1.99 -9.93
N VAL A 66 -4.06 2.35 -8.68
CA VAL A 66 -5.06 3.01 -7.84
C VAL A 66 -5.50 4.32 -8.46
N GLU A 67 -4.57 5.15 -8.91
CA GLU A 67 -4.91 6.44 -9.52
C GLU A 67 -5.73 6.27 -10.79
N ARG A 68 -5.44 5.26 -11.61
CA ARG A 68 -6.25 4.96 -12.79
C ARG A 68 -7.66 4.54 -12.43
N LEU A 69 -7.82 3.70 -11.41
CA LEU A 69 -9.14 3.27 -10.95
C LEU A 69 -9.95 4.43 -10.40
N ILE A 70 -9.31 5.33 -9.67
CA ILE A 70 -9.97 6.54 -9.16
C ILE A 70 -10.42 7.42 -10.31
N SER A 71 -9.57 7.65 -11.31
CA SER A 71 -9.92 8.44 -12.49
C SER A 71 -11.09 7.83 -13.25
N THR A 72 -11.09 6.51 -13.42
CA THR A 72 -12.22 5.81 -14.06
C THR A 72 -13.51 5.99 -13.28
N SER A 73 -13.44 5.89 -11.96
CA SER A 73 -14.58 6.09 -11.08
C SER A 73 -15.17 7.49 -11.23
N ILE A 74 -14.31 8.49 -11.29
CA ILE A 74 -14.75 9.88 -11.48
C ILE A 74 -15.42 10.04 -12.85
N ASN A 75 -14.81 9.53 -13.90
CA ASN A 75 -15.32 9.66 -15.27
C ASN A 75 -16.66 8.95 -15.45
N GLU A 76 -16.85 7.81 -14.79
CA GLU A 76 -18.09 7.04 -14.87
C GLU A 76 -19.11 7.46 -13.81
N LYS A 77 -18.78 8.40 -12.95
CA LYS A 77 -19.63 8.89 -11.84
C LYS A 77 -20.07 7.74 -10.93
N LYS A 78 -19.10 6.88 -10.55
CA LYS A 78 -19.35 5.71 -9.70
C LYS A 78 -18.53 5.80 -8.43
N SER A 79 -18.99 5.10 -7.40
CA SER A 79 -18.22 4.93 -6.15
C SER A 79 -17.32 3.72 -6.27
N LEU A 80 -16.38 3.59 -5.34
CA LEU A 80 -15.48 2.45 -5.26
C LEU A 80 -15.84 1.59 -4.06
N ILE A 81 -15.86 0.28 -4.27
CA ILE A 81 -16.01 -0.68 -3.19
C ILE A 81 -14.60 -1.16 -2.83
N ILE A 82 -14.21 -0.99 -1.59
CA ILE A 82 -12.86 -1.36 -1.14
C ILE A 82 -12.97 -2.36 0.00
N ASN A 83 -12.27 -3.49 -0.16
CA ASN A 83 -12.16 -4.50 0.87
C ASN A 83 -10.68 -4.81 1.08
N SER A 84 -10.22 -4.71 2.31
CA SER A 84 -8.83 -5.00 2.65
C SER A 84 -8.75 -5.68 4.00
N SER A 85 -7.92 -6.69 4.11
CA SER A 85 -7.66 -7.36 5.37
C SER A 85 -6.17 -7.61 5.55
N ILE A 86 -5.77 -7.76 6.80
CA ILE A 86 -4.39 -8.10 7.16
C ILE A 86 -4.40 -9.47 7.81
N GLU A 87 -3.55 -10.35 7.30
CA GLU A 87 -3.32 -11.66 7.91
C GLU A 87 -2.00 -11.61 8.65
N ILE A 88 -2.04 -11.95 9.93
CA ILE A 88 -0.86 -11.96 10.79
C ILE A 88 -0.62 -13.37 11.27
N ASN A 89 0.57 -13.87 11.03
CA ASN A 89 0.97 -15.22 11.46
C ASN A 89 2.09 -15.10 12.48
N ILE A 90 1.91 -15.80 13.59
CA ILE A 90 2.95 -15.93 14.61
C ILE A 90 3.54 -17.32 14.48
N GLU A 91 4.82 -17.40 14.22
CA GLU A 91 5.54 -18.65 14.05
C GLU A 91 6.28 -19.10 15.30
#